data_5437d7529f8247ead419cde091ca5a4b
#
_entry.id   5437d7529f8247ead419cde091ca5a4b
#
_cell.length_a   1.000
_cell.length_b   1.000
_cell.length_c   1.000
_cell.angle_alpha   90.00
_cell.angle_beta   90.00
_cell.angle_gamma   90.00
#
_symmetry.space_group_name_H-M   'P 1'
#
loop_
_entity.id
_entity.type
_entity.pdbx_description
1 polymer ?
#
loop_
_entity_poly.entity_id
_entity_poly.type
_entity_poly.pdbx_seq_one_letter_code
_entity_poly.pdbx_strand_id
1 'polypeptide(L)'
;SAKMVERMYYILKERDTIKVDLPTFIEMCKAEGITKVLKGLQVWKTTGARKSKAVMCDPYIWVTIALELNPMIYARVINFITDSLIFDRIEAGDEFRPMNNAIKSIVPNPDYRKYSIAINEKVFGRHLTGMRNLATSKELKQITKIEQFIAQGISIGMIKDETQIMYSINNLAL
;
A
#
# COMPACT_ATOMS: atom_id res chain seq x y z
N SER A 1 19.58 -11.23 16.42
CA SER A 1 18.78 -12.42 16.77
C SER A 1 18.66 -13.37 15.58
N ALA A 2 18.42 -14.66 15.82
CA ALA A 2 18.21 -15.65 14.75
C ALA A 2 17.03 -15.27 13.86
N LYS A 3 15.95 -14.79 14.45
CA LYS A 3 14.76 -14.32 13.72
C LYS A 3 15.07 -13.15 12.76
N MET A 4 15.97 -12.26 13.15
CA MET A 4 16.41 -11.16 12.29
C MET A 4 17.13 -11.67 11.04
N VAL A 5 18.03 -12.64 11.20
CA VAL A 5 18.76 -13.28 10.08
C VAL A 5 17.78 -13.96 9.12
N GLU A 6 16.82 -14.68 9.65
CA GLU A 6 15.78 -15.33 8.87
C GLU A 6 14.92 -14.32 8.08
N ARG A 7 14.47 -13.24 8.71
CA ARG A 7 13.73 -12.16 8.01
C ARG A 7 14.54 -11.53 6.89
N MET A 8 15.84 -11.26 7.13
CA MET A 8 16.74 -10.73 6.09
C MET A 8 16.87 -11.70 4.92
N TYR A 9 16.97 -13.01 5.20
CA TYR A 9 17.00 -14.03 4.14
C TYR A 9 15.77 -13.94 3.24
N TYR A 10 14.56 -13.96 3.80
CA TYR A 10 13.34 -13.90 3.00
C TYR A 10 13.24 -12.61 2.17
N ILE A 11 13.63 -11.47 2.72
CA ILE A 11 13.69 -10.21 1.97
C ILE A 11 14.66 -10.30 0.79
N LEU A 12 15.86 -10.83 1.03
CA LEU A 12 16.88 -10.99 0.00
C LEU A 12 16.44 -12.02 -1.08
N LYS A 13 15.70 -13.04 -0.66
CA LYS A 13 15.16 -14.07 -1.56
C LYS A 13 14.07 -13.53 -2.46
N GLU A 14 13.09 -12.82 -1.91
CA GLU A 14 12.01 -12.15 -2.67
C GLU A 14 12.56 -11.15 -3.70
N ARG A 15 13.71 -10.56 -3.44
CA ARG A 15 14.38 -9.61 -4.34
C ARG A 15 15.40 -10.25 -5.27
N ASP A 16 15.43 -11.56 -5.34
CA ASP A 16 16.39 -12.37 -6.14
C ASP A 16 17.86 -11.98 -5.91
N THR A 17 18.17 -11.46 -4.71
CA THR A 17 19.52 -11.04 -4.32
C THR A 17 20.36 -12.23 -3.84
N ILE A 18 19.73 -13.30 -3.39
CA ILE A 18 20.37 -14.50 -2.86
C ILE A 18 19.80 -15.76 -3.52
N LYS A 19 20.69 -16.72 -3.86
CA LYS A 19 20.31 -17.97 -4.53
C LYS A 19 20.44 -19.21 -3.64
N VAL A 20 21.13 -19.11 -2.49
CA VAL A 20 21.25 -20.21 -1.54
C VAL A 20 19.96 -20.41 -0.73
N ASP A 21 19.82 -21.55 -0.06
CA ASP A 21 18.72 -21.82 0.86
C ASP A 21 18.94 -21.20 2.25
N LEU A 22 17.92 -21.19 3.08
CA LEU A 22 17.95 -20.60 4.42
C LEU A 22 19.00 -21.24 5.34
N PRO A 23 19.11 -22.59 5.44
CA PRO A 23 20.15 -23.22 6.25
C PRO A 23 21.55 -22.76 5.87
N THR A 24 21.89 -22.79 4.59
CA THR A 24 23.19 -22.35 4.06
C THR A 24 23.45 -20.87 4.38
N PHE A 25 22.45 -20.00 4.22
CA PHE A 25 22.58 -18.59 4.59
C PHE A 25 22.87 -18.39 6.08
N ILE A 26 22.17 -19.14 6.95
CA ILE A 26 22.40 -19.08 8.40
C ILE A 26 23.84 -19.55 8.74
N GLU A 27 24.32 -20.61 8.12
CA GLU A 27 25.68 -21.11 8.30
C GLU A 27 26.73 -20.07 7.85
N MET A 28 26.55 -19.44 6.70
CA MET A 28 27.40 -18.34 6.23
C MET A 28 27.42 -17.19 7.25
N CYS A 29 26.25 -16.81 7.77
CA CYS A 29 26.17 -15.75 8.77
C CYS A 29 26.84 -16.12 10.11
N LYS A 30 26.81 -17.39 10.51
CA LYS A 30 27.53 -17.89 11.70
C LYS A 30 29.04 -17.94 11.51
N ALA A 31 29.48 -18.42 10.35
CA ALA A 31 30.89 -18.59 10.04
C ALA A 31 31.62 -17.25 9.80
N GLU A 32 31.02 -16.36 9.02
CA GLU A 32 31.68 -15.14 8.56
C GLU A 32 31.17 -13.86 9.23
N GLY A 33 30.08 -13.94 9.93
CA GLY A 33 29.35 -12.79 10.47
C GLY A 33 28.44 -12.11 9.45
N ILE A 34 27.23 -11.73 9.88
CA ILE A 34 26.17 -11.18 9.03
C ILE A 34 26.63 -9.98 8.20
N THR A 35 27.41 -9.08 8.79
CA THR A 35 27.90 -7.88 8.08
C THR A 35 28.79 -8.21 6.89
N LYS A 36 29.61 -9.27 7.00
CA LYS A 36 30.50 -9.70 5.90
C LYS A 36 29.68 -10.34 4.79
N VAL A 37 28.71 -11.17 5.13
CA VAL A 37 27.78 -11.77 4.17
C VAL A 37 27.00 -10.70 3.42
N LEU A 38 26.40 -9.72 4.11
CA LEU A 38 25.66 -8.62 3.49
C LEU A 38 26.53 -7.73 2.60
N LYS A 39 27.84 -7.57 2.94
CA LYS A 39 28.80 -6.88 2.07
C LYS A 39 29.09 -7.67 0.79
N GLY A 40 29.25 -8.98 0.90
CA GLY A 40 29.42 -9.87 -0.27
C GLY A 40 28.23 -9.81 -1.22
N LEU A 41 27.02 -9.66 -0.69
CA LEU A 41 25.78 -9.48 -1.45
C LEU A 41 25.56 -8.04 -1.94
N GLN A 42 26.48 -7.11 -1.70
CA GLN A 42 26.44 -5.70 -2.08
C GLN A 42 25.27 -4.91 -1.48
N VAL A 43 24.57 -5.44 -0.49
CA VAL A 43 23.46 -4.78 0.22
C VAL A 43 23.91 -4.02 1.47
N TRP A 44 25.21 -4.05 1.77
CA TRP A 44 25.82 -3.35 2.90
C TRP A 44 27.18 -2.77 2.50
N LYS A 45 27.39 -1.47 2.74
CA LYS A 45 28.66 -0.78 2.47
C LYS A 45 29.03 0.09 3.66
N THR A 46 30.29 0.05 4.05
CA THR A 46 30.84 0.95 5.06
C THR A 46 31.79 1.93 4.39
N THR A 47 31.59 3.23 4.58
CA THR A 47 32.40 4.31 4.02
C THR A 47 32.96 5.17 5.15
N GLY A 48 34.07 5.87 4.87
CA GLY A 48 34.72 6.77 5.82
C GLY A 48 35.77 6.13 6.73
N ALA A 49 36.58 6.97 7.40
CA ALA A 49 37.66 6.58 8.32
C ALA A 49 37.21 6.66 9.78
N ARG A 50 37.88 5.93 10.66
CA ARG A 50 37.68 5.74 12.12
C ARG A 50 36.58 6.56 12.82
N LYS A 51 36.57 7.90 12.74
CA LYS A 51 35.59 8.78 13.44
C LYS A 51 34.38 9.18 12.59
N SER A 52 34.44 8.99 11.28
CA SER A 52 33.40 9.35 10.32
C SER A 52 32.85 8.14 9.53
N LYS A 53 32.83 6.96 10.17
CA LYS A 53 32.26 5.78 9.55
C LYS A 53 30.78 5.97 9.32
N ALA A 54 30.37 5.94 8.05
CA ALA A 54 28.98 5.85 7.65
C ALA A 54 28.67 4.44 7.13
N VAL A 55 27.50 3.95 7.45
CA VAL A 55 26.98 2.67 6.94
C VAL A 55 25.89 3.00 5.94
N MET A 56 26.05 2.49 4.74
CA MET A 56 25.00 2.48 3.71
C MET A 56 24.52 1.03 3.58
N CYS A 57 23.23 0.82 3.73
CA CYS A 57 22.64 -0.50 3.50
C CYS A 57 21.35 -0.37 2.68
N ASP A 58 20.96 -1.49 2.10
CA ASP A 58 19.67 -1.58 1.41
C ASP A 58 18.54 -1.14 2.36
N PRO A 59 17.59 -0.31 1.92
CA PRO A 59 16.51 0.22 2.76
C PRO A 59 15.68 -0.88 3.45
N TYR A 60 15.43 -1.99 2.79
CA TYR A 60 14.65 -3.11 3.38
C TYR A 60 15.43 -3.81 4.49
N ILE A 61 16.75 -4.00 4.31
CA ILE A 61 17.63 -4.53 5.35
C ILE A 61 17.70 -3.56 6.53
N TRP A 62 17.80 -2.24 6.25
CA TRP A 62 17.80 -1.23 7.31
C TRP A 62 16.50 -1.25 8.12
N VAL A 63 15.33 -1.30 7.45
CA VAL A 63 14.03 -1.40 8.12
C VAL A 63 13.95 -2.66 8.99
N THR A 64 14.42 -3.80 8.50
CA THR A 64 14.45 -5.05 9.28
C THR A 64 15.26 -4.90 10.57
N ILE A 65 16.44 -4.26 10.50
CA ILE A 65 17.27 -3.98 11.67
C ILE A 65 16.58 -3.00 12.61
N ALA A 66 16.02 -1.91 12.07
CA ALA A 66 15.35 -0.88 12.85
C ALA A 66 14.13 -1.42 13.60
N LEU A 67 13.33 -2.29 12.97
CA LEU A 67 12.18 -2.95 13.58
C LEU A 67 12.58 -3.89 14.73
N GLU A 68 13.73 -4.56 14.62
CA GLU A 68 14.24 -5.45 15.67
C GLU A 68 14.81 -4.66 16.86
N LEU A 69 15.47 -3.53 16.58
CA LEU A 69 16.15 -2.74 17.60
C LEU A 69 15.28 -1.70 18.29
N ASN A 70 14.19 -1.27 17.65
CA ASN A 70 13.37 -0.20 18.17
C ASN A 70 11.88 -0.56 18.15
N PRO A 71 11.29 -0.96 19.30
CA PRO A 71 9.87 -1.30 19.41
C PRO A 71 8.92 -0.16 18.99
N MET A 72 9.34 1.10 19.15
CA MET A 72 8.53 2.26 18.73
C MET A 72 8.44 2.34 17.19
N ILE A 73 9.55 2.08 16.48
CA ILE A 73 9.54 2.01 15.01
C ILE A 73 8.66 0.86 14.56
N TYR A 74 8.78 -0.31 15.19
CA TYR A 74 7.90 -1.45 14.93
C TYR A 74 6.42 -1.08 15.07
N ALA A 75 6.03 -0.49 16.20
CA ALA A 75 4.65 -0.08 16.45
C ALA A 75 4.15 0.93 15.37
N ARG A 76 4.96 1.93 15.00
CA ARG A 76 4.61 2.91 13.97
C ARG A 76 4.42 2.27 12.60
N VAL A 77 5.27 1.32 12.22
CA VAL A 77 5.15 0.61 10.94
C VAL A 77 3.90 -0.27 10.92
N ILE A 78 3.61 -0.98 12.02
CA ILE A 78 2.38 -1.79 12.14
C ILE A 78 1.15 -0.91 12.05
N ASN A 79 1.10 0.21 12.81
CA ASN A 79 -0.02 1.14 12.74
C ASN A 79 -0.20 1.70 11.31
N PHE A 80 0.89 2.12 10.66
CA PHE A 80 0.83 2.60 9.27
C PHE A 80 0.26 1.54 8.32
N ILE A 81 0.73 0.28 8.42
CA ILE A 81 0.23 -0.82 7.59
C ILE A 81 -1.25 -1.06 7.88
N THR A 82 -1.62 -1.12 9.16
CA THR A 82 -3.00 -1.40 9.57
C THR A 82 -3.94 -0.28 9.14
N ASP A 83 -3.62 0.96 9.47
CA ASP A 83 -4.48 2.11 9.19
C ASP A 83 -4.56 2.40 7.68
N SER A 84 -3.40 2.50 7.01
CA SER A 84 -3.36 2.93 5.61
C SER A 84 -3.62 1.83 4.60
N LEU A 85 -3.22 0.58 4.86
CA LEU A 85 -3.36 -0.50 3.89
C LEU A 85 -4.55 -1.41 4.15
N ILE A 86 -5.03 -1.50 5.39
CA ILE A 86 -6.14 -2.36 5.76
C ILE A 86 -7.43 -1.55 5.93
N PHE A 87 -7.45 -0.58 6.86
CA PHE A 87 -8.67 0.18 7.13
C PHE A 87 -9.12 1.05 5.96
N ASP A 88 -8.21 1.77 5.28
CA ASP A 88 -8.57 2.55 4.09
C ASP A 88 -9.19 1.67 2.98
N ARG A 89 -8.77 0.40 2.86
CA ARG A 89 -9.37 -0.54 1.89
C ARG A 89 -10.75 -1.04 2.32
N ILE A 90 -10.94 -1.28 3.61
CA ILE A 90 -12.25 -1.68 4.16
C ILE A 90 -13.23 -0.53 3.97
N GLU A 91 -12.86 0.69 4.36
CA GLU A 91 -13.69 1.88 4.21
C GLU A 91 -14.09 2.12 2.74
N ALA A 92 -13.12 2.08 1.80
CA ALA A 92 -13.43 2.20 0.37
C ALA A 92 -14.35 1.10 -0.16
N GLY A 93 -14.32 -0.10 0.43
CA GLY A 93 -15.26 -1.18 0.11
C GLY A 93 -16.67 -0.96 0.68
N ASP A 94 -16.74 -0.43 1.89
CA ASP A 94 -18.01 -0.22 2.60
C ASP A 94 -18.81 0.95 2.03
N GLU A 95 -18.17 2.02 1.58
CA GLU A 95 -18.84 3.19 0.96
C GLU A 95 -19.46 2.90 -0.41
N PHE A 96 -19.01 1.87 -1.11
CA PHE A 96 -19.58 1.48 -2.40
C PHE A 96 -21.05 1.04 -2.30
N ARG A 97 -21.46 0.40 -1.20
CA ARG A 97 -22.86 -0.04 -0.98
C ARG A 97 -23.83 1.12 -0.76
N PRO A 98 -23.55 2.09 0.13
CA PRO A 98 -24.38 3.29 0.29
C PRO A 98 -24.56 4.05 -1.02
N MET A 99 -23.50 4.25 -1.81
CA MET A 99 -23.61 4.89 -3.11
C MET A 99 -24.53 4.13 -4.06
N ASN A 100 -24.37 2.83 -4.19
CA ASN A 100 -25.20 2.01 -5.08
C ASN A 100 -26.68 2.03 -4.65
N ASN A 101 -26.98 1.99 -3.35
CA ASN A 101 -28.33 2.08 -2.81
C ASN A 101 -28.95 3.45 -3.12
N ALA A 102 -28.19 4.54 -2.96
CA ALA A 102 -28.63 5.87 -3.30
C ALA A 102 -28.91 5.99 -4.81
N ILE A 103 -28.02 5.52 -5.68
CA ILE A 103 -28.21 5.52 -7.14
C ILE A 103 -29.48 4.76 -7.52
N LYS A 104 -29.70 3.59 -6.92
CA LYS A 104 -30.89 2.78 -7.16
C LYS A 104 -32.21 3.51 -6.86
N SER A 105 -32.18 4.46 -5.93
CA SER A 105 -33.37 5.23 -5.55
C SER A 105 -33.82 6.26 -6.60
N ILE A 106 -32.93 6.69 -7.50
CA ILE A 106 -33.16 7.73 -8.48
C ILE A 106 -32.97 7.28 -9.93
N VAL A 107 -32.29 6.18 -10.18
CA VAL A 107 -32.03 5.63 -11.53
C VAL A 107 -32.71 4.26 -11.64
N PRO A 108 -33.70 4.07 -12.49
CA PRO A 108 -34.24 2.75 -12.79
C PRO A 108 -33.20 1.86 -13.50
N ASN A 109 -32.97 0.66 -12.99
CA ASN A 109 -32.04 -0.32 -13.55
C ASN A 109 -30.62 0.25 -13.80
N PRO A 110 -29.92 0.72 -12.75
CA PRO A 110 -28.63 1.38 -12.90
C PRO A 110 -27.55 0.42 -13.36
N ASP A 111 -26.70 0.83 -14.31
CA ASP A 111 -25.46 0.15 -14.67
C ASP A 111 -24.34 0.55 -13.72
N TYR A 112 -24.23 -0.14 -12.59
CA TYR A 112 -23.18 0.12 -11.58
C TYR A 112 -21.75 0.02 -12.12
N ARG A 113 -21.54 -0.77 -13.17
CA ARG A 113 -20.23 -0.90 -13.82
C ARG A 113 -19.80 0.41 -14.44
N LYS A 114 -20.71 1.14 -15.07
CA LYS A 114 -20.46 2.46 -15.66
C LYS A 114 -19.93 3.45 -14.64
N TYR A 115 -20.54 3.53 -13.45
CA TYR A 115 -20.10 4.42 -12.38
C TYR A 115 -18.74 4.00 -11.82
N SER A 116 -18.53 2.70 -11.61
CA SER A 116 -17.24 2.18 -11.15
C SER A 116 -16.10 2.47 -12.14
N ILE A 117 -16.36 2.35 -13.45
CA ILE A 117 -15.40 2.71 -14.51
C ILE A 117 -15.09 4.21 -14.44
N ALA A 118 -16.08 5.07 -14.38
CA ALA A 118 -15.90 6.53 -14.34
C ALA A 118 -15.10 6.97 -13.09
N ILE A 119 -15.39 6.39 -11.92
CA ILE A 119 -14.62 6.65 -10.70
C ILE A 119 -13.14 6.21 -10.87
N ASN A 120 -12.93 5.02 -11.42
CA ASN A 120 -11.57 4.54 -11.64
C ASN A 120 -10.80 5.43 -12.65
N GLU A 121 -11.44 5.83 -13.74
CA GLU A 121 -10.84 6.75 -14.73
C GLU A 121 -10.53 8.11 -14.11
N LYS A 122 -11.39 8.64 -13.25
CA LYS A 122 -11.18 9.89 -12.53
C LYS A 122 -9.99 9.83 -11.59
N VAL A 123 -9.81 8.73 -10.84
CA VAL A 123 -8.77 8.58 -9.83
C VAL A 123 -7.45 8.10 -10.42
N PHE A 124 -7.49 7.14 -11.35
CA PHE A 124 -6.30 6.49 -11.91
C PHE A 124 -5.94 6.96 -13.33
N GLY A 125 -6.76 7.82 -13.96
CA GLY A 125 -6.60 8.21 -15.35
C GLY A 125 -6.94 7.09 -16.37
N ARG A 126 -7.33 5.91 -15.91
CA ARG A 126 -7.69 4.74 -16.73
C ARG A 126 -8.52 3.74 -15.94
N HIS A 127 -9.19 2.82 -16.63
CA HIS A 127 -9.85 1.68 -16.00
C HIS A 127 -9.19 0.36 -16.39
N LEU A 128 -8.78 -0.43 -15.40
CA LEU A 128 -8.37 -1.84 -15.53
C LEU A 128 -9.00 -2.66 -14.41
N THR A 129 -9.35 -3.90 -14.71
CA THR A 129 -9.89 -4.83 -13.70
C THR A 129 -8.88 -5.04 -12.58
N GLY A 130 -9.33 -4.96 -11.33
CA GLY A 130 -8.48 -5.18 -10.16
C GLY A 130 -7.60 -3.99 -9.73
N MET A 131 -7.68 -2.82 -10.39
CA MET A 131 -6.85 -1.64 -10.04
C MET A 131 -7.00 -1.22 -8.59
N ARG A 132 -8.21 -1.29 -8.04
CA ARG A 132 -8.45 -0.94 -6.62
C ARG A 132 -7.65 -1.79 -5.65
N ASN A 133 -7.30 -3.03 -6.01
CA ASN A 133 -6.47 -3.90 -5.17
C ASN A 133 -5.00 -3.43 -5.09
N LEU A 134 -4.55 -2.66 -6.07
CA LEU A 134 -3.21 -2.09 -6.15
C LEU A 134 -3.17 -0.60 -5.78
N ALA A 135 -4.33 -0.02 -5.45
CA ALA A 135 -4.45 1.40 -5.15
C ALA A 135 -3.68 1.80 -3.89
N THR A 136 -3.08 2.95 -3.93
CA THR A 136 -2.47 3.59 -2.75
C THR A 136 -3.55 4.08 -1.79
N SER A 137 -3.18 4.31 -0.52
CA SER A 137 -4.07 4.92 0.47
C SER A 137 -4.68 6.25 0.00
N LYS A 138 -3.89 7.09 -0.68
CA LYS A 138 -4.38 8.36 -1.24
C LYS A 138 -5.48 8.14 -2.28
N GLU A 139 -5.27 7.21 -3.21
CA GLU A 139 -6.24 6.87 -4.26
C GLU A 139 -7.51 6.24 -3.67
N LEU A 140 -7.39 5.38 -2.65
CA LEU A 140 -8.55 4.82 -1.95
C LEU A 140 -9.38 5.93 -1.27
N LYS A 141 -8.77 6.89 -0.60
CA LYS A 141 -9.45 8.03 0.01
C LYS A 141 -10.15 8.92 -1.04
N GLN A 142 -9.57 9.05 -2.22
CA GLN A 142 -10.22 9.75 -3.33
C GLN A 142 -11.46 9.01 -3.83
N ILE A 143 -11.39 7.68 -3.96
CA ILE A 143 -12.55 6.84 -4.30
C ILE A 143 -13.65 7.01 -3.27
N THR A 144 -13.34 6.81 -1.98
CA THR A 144 -14.27 6.98 -0.85
C THR A 144 -14.94 8.35 -0.88
N LYS A 145 -14.17 9.42 -1.10
CA LYS A 145 -14.69 10.79 -1.18
C LYS A 145 -15.71 10.97 -2.32
N ILE A 146 -15.45 10.39 -3.49
CA ILE A 146 -16.40 10.43 -4.61
C ILE A 146 -17.67 9.66 -4.25
N GLU A 147 -17.54 8.42 -3.74
CA GLU A 147 -18.64 7.55 -3.41
C GLU A 147 -19.55 8.17 -2.33
N GLN A 148 -18.97 8.73 -1.28
CA GLN A 148 -19.70 9.49 -0.24
C GLN A 148 -20.38 10.73 -0.80
N PHE A 149 -19.70 11.51 -1.64
CA PHE A 149 -20.29 12.72 -2.25
C PHE A 149 -21.52 12.38 -3.09
N ILE A 150 -21.46 11.31 -3.88
CA ILE A 150 -22.61 10.87 -4.69
C ILE A 150 -23.78 10.41 -3.79
N ALA A 151 -23.50 9.57 -2.78
CA ALA A 151 -24.52 9.09 -1.86
C ALA A 151 -25.20 10.24 -1.11
N GLN A 152 -24.42 11.16 -0.56
CA GLN A 152 -24.93 12.33 0.15
C GLN A 152 -25.68 13.30 -0.79
N GLY A 153 -25.11 13.59 -1.98
CA GLY A 153 -25.73 14.47 -2.96
C GLY A 153 -27.10 13.98 -3.41
N ILE A 154 -27.28 12.68 -3.56
CA ILE A 154 -28.59 12.07 -3.84
C ILE A 154 -29.49 12.20 -2.62
N SER A 155 -29.01 11.88 -1.43
CA SER A 155 -29.81 11.93 -0.19
C SER A 155 -30.39 13.29 0.10
N ILE A 156 -29.65 14.38 -0.19
CA ILE A 156 -30.11 15.76 0.01
C ILE A 156 -30.83 16.34 -1.22
N GLY A 157 -31.06 15.56 -2.28
CA GLY A 157 -31.74 15.97 -3.49
C GLY A 157 -30.94 16.92 -4.42
N MET A 158 -29.63 17.03 -4.23
CA MET A 158 -28.73 17.80 -5.10
C MET A 158 -28.46 17.07 -6.42
N ILE A 159 -28.35 15.74 -6.36
CA ILE A 159 -28.18 14.85 -7.52
C ILE A 159 -29.50 14.10 -7.72
N LYS A 160 -30.11 14.25 -8.90
CA LYS A 160 -31.50 13.77 -9.17
C LYS A 160 -31.57 12.76 -10.33
N ASP A 161 -30.53 12.68 -11.14
CA ASP A 161 -30.52 11.82 -12.33
C ASP A 161 -29.09 11.31 -12.66
N GLU A 162 -29.03 10.37 -13.61
CA GLU A 162 -27.81 9.75 -14.05
C GLU A 162 -26.81 10.73 -14.65
N THR A 163 -27.29 11.75 -15.37
CA THR A 163 -26.43 12.76 -15.99
C THR A 163 -25.69 13.56 -14.92
N GLN A 164 -26.39 13.92 -13.84
CA GLN A 164 -25.81 14.65 -12.70
C GLN A 164 -24.83 13.77 -11.91
N ILE A 165 -25.08 12.46 -11.79
CA ILE A 165 -24.11 11.52 -11.19
C ILE A 165 -22.81 11.56 -11.99
N MET A 166 -22.86 11.34 -13.30
CA MET A 166 -21.69 11.31 -14.17
C MET A 166 -20.97 12.66 -14.20
N TYR A 167 -21.72 13.76 -14.24
CA TYR A 167 -21.14 15.09 -14.13
C TYR A 167 -20.40 15.29 -12.82
N SER A 168 -20.97 14.86 -11.71
CA SER A 168 -20.37 14.97 -10.38
C SER A 168 -19.08 14.16 -10.26
N ILE A 169 -19.07 12.91 -10.75
CA ILE A 169 -17.85 12.08 -10.78
C ILE A 169 -16.72 12.80 -11.53
N ASN A 170 -17.03 13.33 -12.73
CA ASN A 170 -16.01 13.91 -13.60
C ASN A 170 -15.48 15.27 -13.10
N ASN A 171 -16.29 16.06 -12.39
CA ASN A 171 -15.97 17.42 -12.01
C ASN A 171 -15.63 17.63 -10.53
N LEU A 172 -15.79 16.59 -9.67
CA LEU A 172 -15.40 16.70 -8.27
C LEU A 172 -13.89 16.95 -8.15
N ALA A 173 -13.50 18.00 -7.40
CA ALA A 173 -12.10 18.26 -7.05
C ALA A 173 -11.60 17.22 -6.01
N LEU A 174 -10.51 16.55 -6.31
CA LEU A 174 -9.91 15.47 -5.49
C LEU A 174 -8.72 15.95 -4.66
#